data_462a358bfae81e8f4881053850438e32
#
_entry.id   462a358bfae81e8f4881053850438e32
#
_cell.length_a   1.000
_cell.length_b   1.000
_cell.length_c   1.000
_cell.angle_alpha   90.00
_cell.angle_beta   90.00
_cell.angle_gamma   90.00
#
_symmetry.space_group_name_H-M   'P 1'
#
loop_
_entity.id
_entity.type
_entity.pdbx_description
1 polymer ?
#
loop_
_entity_poly.entity_id
_entity_poly.type
_entity_poly.pdbx_seq_one_letter_code
_entity_poly.pdbx_strand_id
1 'polypeptide(L)'
;GMPATGKNPLFLSSGTWSLLGRELDAPLVTAGTAEAKFSNEQGLAGTTRFLKNVAGMWLLQECKRNWEAGGEKLEYESIVAKAAGTATDVFIDPDAPEFSRPCDMPAVITAWLEKSGQTAPSTRAGLTRVIFESLALKYRFLLRRMKDWMPDFPDTLHVVGGGSRNALLNQMTADASGLRVLAGPSEATALGNVVAQMIARGDLASLAEGRALVRDSFEIGEFTPRDTATWDAKAEKFVRLLSNNPSVYSS
;
A
#
# COMPACT_ATOMS: atom_id res chain seq x y z
N GLY A 1 -0.38 -14.87 -7.98
CA GLY A 1 0.97 -14.66 -8.49
C GLY A 1 1.96 -14.06 -7.48
N MET A 2 1.63 -14.07 -6.17
CA MET A 2 2.54 -13.61 -5.12
C MET A 2 3.56 -14.70 -4.79
N PRO A 3 4.89 -14.40 -4.76
CA PRO A 3 5.96 -15.41 -4.55
C PRO A 3 6.20 -15.71 -3.07
N ALA A 4 5.14 -15.79 -2.27
CA ALA A 4 5.24 -15.98 -0.83
C ALA A 4 5.70 -17.39 -0.43
N THR A 5 6.48 -17.46 0.63
CA THR A 5 6.83 -18.70 1.34
C THR A 5 6.05 -18.77 2.66
N GLY A 6 5.71 -19.98 3.09
CA GLY A 6 4.96 -20.18 4.34
C GLY A 6 3.44 -19.98 4.20
N LYS A 7 2.74 -20.10 5.34
CA LYS A 7 1.29 -19.96 5.44
C LYS A 7 0.90 -18.51 5.76
N ASN A 8 -0.29 -18.15 5.31
CA ASN A 8 -0.97 -16.92 5.71
C ASN A 8 -0.12 -15.64 5.51
N PRO A 9 0.48 -15.43 4.32
CA PRO A 9 1.36 -14.30 4.08
C PRO A 9 0.60 -12.97 4.11
N LEU A 10 1.31 -11.90 4.54
CA LEU A 10 0.87 -10.53 4.35
C LEU A 10 1.12 -10.09 2.91
N PHE A 11 0.19 -9.32 2.37
CA PHE A 11 0.32 -8.78 1.03
C PHE A 11 -0.15 -7.33 0.94
N LEU A 12 0.46 -6.60 0.01
CA LEU A 12 0.03 -5.31 -0.48
C LEU A 12 -0.01 -5.37 -2.01
N SER A 13 -1.22 -5.48 -2.57
CA SER A 13 -1.40 -5.31 -4.01
C SER A 13 -1.43 -3.81 -4.30
N SER A 14 -0.30 -3.27 -4.71
CA SER A 14 -0.08 -1.83 -4.92
C SER A 14 -0.26 -1.46 -6.38
N GLY A 15 -1.30 -0.69 -6.65
CA GLY A 15 -1.66 -0.16 -7.96
C GLY A 15 -2.31 1.21 -7.83
N THR A 16 -3.26 1.53 -8.70
CA THR A 16 -4.12 2.72 -8.57
C THR A 16 -4.81 2.73 -7.20
N TRP A 17 -5.35 1.58 -6.79
CA TRP A 17 -5.76 1.27 -5.42
C TRP A 17 -4.73 0.35 -4.77
N SER A 18 -4.70 0.35 -3.44
CA SER A 18 -3.91 -0.56 -2.63
C SER A 18 -4.82 -1.51 -1.87
N LEU A 19 -4.60 -2.82 -2.02
CA LEU A 19 -5.26 -3.86 -1.27
C LEU A 19 -4.27 -4.40 -0.25
N LEU A 20 -4.40 -3.99 1.00
CA LEU A 20 -3.55 -4.45 2.10
C LEU A 20 -4.26 -5.54 2.88
N GLY A 21 -3.63 -6.69 3.02
CA GLY A 21 -4.28 -7.80 3.68
C GLY A 21 -3.37 -8.97 4.03
N ARG A 22 -4.02 -10.04 4.46
CA ARG A 22 -3.42 -11.32 4.80
C ARG A 22 -4.24 -12.46 4.22
N GLU A 23 -3.60 -13.50 3.74
CA GLU A 23 -4.26 -14.76 3.42
C GLU A 23 -4.52 -15.51 4.72
N LEU A 24 -5.72 -16.10 4.86
CA LEU A 24 -6.15 -16.85 6.03
C LEU A 24 -6.77 -18.19 5.60
N ASP A 25 -6.78 -19.17 6.51
CA ASP A 25 -7.45 -20.45 6.28
C ASP A 25 -8.99 -20.36 6.40
N ALA A 26 -9.50 -19.30 7.08
CA ALA A 26 -10.94 -19.06 7.27
C ALA A 26 -11.22 -17.54 7.41
N PRO A 27 -12.45 -17.10 7.17
CA PRO A 27 -12.85 -15.71 7.38
C PRO A 27 -12.64 -15.24 8.82
N LEU A 28 -12.14 -14.00 8.98
CA LEU A 28 -12.04 -13.33 10.26
C LEU A 28 -13.12 -12.25 10.36
N VAL A 29 -14.15 -12.51 11.16
CA VAL A 29 -15.29 -11.61 11.36
C VAL A 29 -15.46 -11.33 12.85
N THR A 30 -15.19 -10.10 13.24
CA THR A 30 -15.38 -9.57 14.60
C THR A 30 -15.98 -8.17 14.52
N ALA A 31 -16.49 -7.65 15.63
CA ALA A 31 -16.96 -6.27 15.69
C ALA A 31 -15.85 -5.28 15.26
N GLY A 32 -14.61 -5.49 15.74
CA GLY A 32 -13.49 -4.63 15.42
C GLY A 32 -13.07 -4.69 13.94
N THR A 33 -13.13 -5.87 13.28
CA THR A 33 -12.81 -5.99 11.85
C THR A 33 -13.90 -5.37 10.98
N ALA A 34 -15.16 -5.47 11.37
CA ALA A 34 -16.30 -4.85 10.69
C ALA A 34 -16.25 -3.31 10.81
N GLU A 35 -16.02 -2.78 12.02
CA GLU A 35 -15.86 -1.34 12.27
C GLU A 35 -14.69 -0.77 11.45
N ALA A 36 -13.57 -1.49 11.38
CA ALA A 36 -12.43 -1.10 10.57
C ALA A 36 -12.63 -1.31 9.06
N LYS A 37 -13.81 -1.83 8.64
CA LYS A 37 -14.18 -2.07 7.24
C LYS A 37 -13.19 -2.97 6.51
N PHE A 38 -12.75 -4.05 7.17
CA PHE A 38 -12.03 -5.12 6.50
C PHE A 38 -13.02 -6.09 5.86
N SER A 39 -12.69 -6.60 4.69
CA SER A 39 -13.46 -7.60 3.96
C SER A 39 -12.78 -8.96 3.97
N ASN A 40 -13.59 -10.00 3.80
CA ASN A 40 -13.16 -11.37 3.55
C ASN A 40 -13.57 -11.75 2.14
N GLU A 41 -12.62 -12.01 1.28
CA GLU A 41 -12.81 -12.41 -0.09
C GLU A 41 -12.33 -13.86 -0.28
N GLN A 42 -13.00 -14.61 -1.13
CA GLN A 42 -12.57 -15.97 -1.45
C GLN A 42 -11.22 -15.95 -2.17
N GLY A 43 -10.27 -16.71 -1.65
CA GLY A 43 -8.97 -16.97 -2.27
C GLY A 43 -8.94 -18.27 -3.06
N LEU A 44 -7.80 -18.58 -3.65
CA LEU A 44 -7.56 -19.85 -4.33
C LEU A 44 -7.39 -20.98 -3.31
N ALA A 45 -7.80 -22.22 -3.70
CA ALA A 45 -7.65 -23.43 -2.87
C ALA A 45 -8.34 -23.33 -1.48
N GLY A 46 -9.47 -22.64 -1.40
CA GLY A 46 -10.26 -22.53 -0.18
C GLY A 46 -9.75 -21.54 0.86
N THR A 47 -8.72 -20.75 0.53
CA THR A 47 -8.23 -19.69 1.41
C THR A 47 -9.15 -18.48 1.42
N THR A 48 -8.98 -17.61 2.42
CA THR A 48 -9.65 -16.31 2.53
C THR A 48 -8.63 -15.19 2.40
N ARG A 49 -8.93 -14.20 1.58
CA ARG A 49 -8.18 -12.94 1.51
C ARG A 49 -8.85 -11.95 2.46
N PHE A 50 -8.30 -11.81 3.65
CA PHE A 50 -8.72 -10.78 4.60
C PHE A 50 -7.97 -9.49 4.28
N LEU A 51 -8.69 -8.44 3.86
CA LEU A 51 -8.07 -7.23 3.34
C LEU A 51 -8.89 -5.97 3.58
N LYS A 52 -8.21 -4.83 3.37
CA LYS A 52 -8.83 -3.51 3.27
C LYS A 52 -8.33 -2.80 2.02
N ASN A 53 -9.24 -2.14 1.33
CA ASN A 53 -8.92 -1.18 0.28
C ASN A 53 -8.42 0.12 0.90
N VAL A 54 -7.35 0.65 0.34
CA VAL A 54 -6.74 1.94 0.69
C VAL A 54 -6.51 2.69 -0.62
N ALA A 55 -6.60 4.01 -0.61
CA ALA A 55 -6.12 4.79 -1.72
C ALA A 55 -4.65 4.42 -2.01
N GLY A 56 -4.33 4.26 -3.28
CA GLY A 56 -3.00 3.86 -3.71
C GLY A 56 -2.32 4.96 -4.51
N MET A 57 -1.71 4.56 -5.62
CA MET A 57 -1.02 5.49 -6.52
C MET A 57 -1.98 6.44 -7.27
N TRP A 58 -3.29 6.25 -7.13
CA TRP A 58 -4.34 7.15 -7.63
C TRP A 58 -4.04 8.62 -7.33
N LEU A 59 -3.65 8.95 -6.09
CA LEU A 59 -3.36 10.32 -5.67
C LEU A 59 -2.25 10.95 -6.53
N LEU A 60 -1.15 10.22 -6.74
CA LEU A 60 -0.06 10.71 -7.57
C LEU A 60 -0.40 10.70 -9.06
N GLN A 61 -1.17 9.71 -9.53
CA GLN A 61 -1.64 9.65 -10.91
C GLN A 61 -2.51 10.87 -11.25
N GLU A 62 -3.42 11.25 -10.36
CA GLU A 62 -4.24 12.45 -10.53
C GLU A 62 -3.41 13.73 -10.43
N CYS A 63 -2.45 13.82 -9.49
CA CYS A 63 -1.52 14.94 -9.46
C CYS A 63 -0.75 15.07 -10.77
N LYS A 64 -0.18 13.97 -11.28
CA LYS A 64 0.54 13.94 -12.54
C LYS A 64 -0.34 14.41 -13.70
N ARG A 65 -1.58 13.88 -13.80
CA ARG A 65 -2.54 14.29 -14.82
C ARG A 65 -2.80 15.80 -14.80
N ASN A 66 -2.96 16.38 -13.61
CA ASN A 66 -3.17 17.81 -13.44
C ASN A 66 -1.91 18.63 -13.80
N TRP A 67 -0.72 18.16 -13.41
CA TRP A 67 0.52 18.85 -13.76
C TRP A 67 0.81 18.83 -15.26
N GLU A 68 0.36 17.80 -15.97
CA GLU A 68 0.51 17.65 -17.42
C GLU A 68 -0.57 18.38 -18.24
N ALA A 69 -1.61 18.91 -17.61
CA ALA A 69 -2.70 19.62 -18.31
C ALA A 69 -2.23 20.86 -19.10
N GLY A 70 -1.08 21.43 -18.71
CA GLY A 70 -0.42 22.52 -19.43
C GLY A 70 0.45 22.10 -20.62
N GLY A 71 0.47 20.79 -20.98
CA GLY A 71 1.25 20.25 -22.11
C GLY A 71 2.65 19.76 -21.77
N GLU A 72 3.11 19.92 -20.51
CA GLU A 72 4.36 19.31 -20.03
C GLU A 72 4.18 17.81 -19.91
N LYS A 73 5.16 17.01 -20.36
CA LYS A 73 5.20 15.56 -20.11
C LYS A 73 6.12 15.28 -18.92
N LEU A 74 5.63 14.52 -17.97
CA LEU A 74 6.36 14.18 -16.74
C LEU A 74 6.61 12.66 -16.69
N GLU A 75 7.89 12.27 -16.65
CA GLU A 75 8.25 10.88 -16.43
C GLU A 75 8.08 10.52 -14.95
N TYR A 76 7.50 9.37 -14.69
CA TYR A 76 7.18 8.90 -13.34
C TYR A 76 8.43 8.77 -12.47
N GLU A 77 9.50 8.24 -13.06
CA GLU A 77 10.81 8.07 -12.43
C GLU A 77 11.40 9.41 -11.99
N SER A 78 11.22 10.46 -12.80
CA SER A 78 11.69 11.83 -12.47
C SER A 78 10.94 12.42 -11.29
N ILE A 79 9.62 12.20 -11.23
CA ILE A 79 8.77 12.66 -10.10
C ILE A 79 9.25 11.97 -8.81
N VAL A 80 9.41 10.66 -8.84
CA VAL A 80 9.84 9.83 -7.69
C VAL A 80 11.25 10.22 -7.24
N ALA A 81 12.19 10.39 -8.18
CA ALA A 81 13.58 10.77 -7.85
C ALA A 81 13.67 12.13 -7.15
N LYS A 82 12.88 13.13 -7.60
CA LYS A 82 12.80 14.44 -6.94
C LYS A 82 12.20 14.34 -5.54
N ALA A 83 11.19 13.51 -5.35
CA ALA A 83 10.59 13.28 -4.05
C ALA A 83 11.54 12.56 -3.07
N ALA A 84 12.44 11.71 -3.56
CA ALA A 84 13.43 11.02 -2.73
C ALA A 84 14.35 11.99 -1.98
N GLY A 85 14.76 13.09 -2.63
CA GLY A 85 15.60 14.14 -2.04
C GLY A 85 14.85 15.16 -1.16
N THR A 86 13.53 14.98 -0.95
CA THR A 86 12.69 15.94 -0.23
C THR A 86 12.25 15.34 1.10
N ALA A 87 12.29 16.13 2.18
CA ALA A 87 11.72 15.77 3.47
C ALA A 87 10.35 16.41 3.67
N THR A 88 9.48 15.77 4.44
CA THR A 88 8.21 16.35 4.90
C THR A 88 7.91 15.93 6.33
N ASP A 89 7.10 16.73 7.01
CA ASP A 89 6.59 16.46 8.36
C ASP A 89 5.07 16.70 8.41
N VAL A 90 4.44 16.76 7.25
CA VAL A 90 2.99 16.92 7.08
C VAL A 90 2.43 15.72 6.32
N PHE A 91 1.19 15.33 6.66
CA PHE A 91 0.56 14.11 6.18
C PHE A 91 -0.90 14.35 5.84
N ILE A 92 -1.44 13.54 4.94
CA ILE A 92 -2.87 13.47 4.65
C ILE A 92 -3.41 12.10 5.09
N ASP A 93 -4.72 11.99 5.32
CA ASP A 93 -5.36 10.67 5.27
C ASP A 93 -5.64 10.30 3.81
N PRO A 94 -4.93 9.31 3.24
CA PRO A 94 -5.13 8.95 1.83
C PRO A 94 -6.56 8.52 1.50
N ASP A 95 -7.32 8.04 2.50
CA ASP A 95 -8.70 7.59 2.33
C ASP A 95 -9.73 8.70 2.59
N ALA A 96 -9.32 9.95 2.75
CA ALA A 96 -10.25 11.05 2.94
C ALA A 96 -11.20 11.19 1.73
N PRO A 97 -12.50 11.40 1.95
CA PRO A 97 -13.51 11.43 0.88
C PRO A 97 -13.21 12.44 -0.23
N GLU A 98 -12.54 13.53 0.11
CA GLU A 98 -12.13 14.58 -0.83
C GLU A 98 -11.24 14.07 -1.96
N PHE A 99 -10.49 12.98 -1.72
CA PHE A 99 -9.56 12.38 -2.68
C PHE A 99 -10.17 11.27 -3.55
N SER A 100 -11.45 10.94 -3.34
CA SER A 100 -12.09 9.77 -3.97
C SER A 100 -12.49 9.97 -5.43
N ARG A 101 -12.44 11.19 -5.96
CA ARG A 101 -12.94 11.56 -7.29
C ARG A 101 -11.87 12.28 -8.11
N PRO A 102 -11.94 12.19 -9.46
CA PRO A 102 -11.11 13.02 -10.33
C PRO A 102 -11.33 14.50 -10.03
N CYS A 103 -10.24 15.22 -9.77
CA CYS A 103 -10.27 16.65 -9.42
C CYS A 103 -8.91 17.30 -9.69
N ASP A 104 -8.76 18.58 -9.35
CA ASP A 104 -7.44 19.20 -9.21
C ASP A 104 -6.78 18.68 -7.92
N MET A 105 -6.23 17.48 -8.00
CA MET A 105 -5.70 16.78 -6.84
C MET A 105 -4.60 17.57 -6.10
N PRO A 106 -3.66 18.24 -6.77
CA PRO A 106 -2.71 19.12 -6.09
C PRO A 106 -3.37 20.19 -5.23
N ALA A 107 -4.37 20.88 -5.77
CA ALA A 107 -5.09 21.93 -5.05
C ALA A 107 -5.91 21.34 -3.88
N VAL A 108 -6.56 20.20 -4.08
CA VAL A 108 -7.35 19.51 -3.04
C VAL A 108 -6.45 19.02 -1.91
N ILE A 109 -5.27 18.45 -2.20
CA ILE A 109 -4.31 18.05 -1.16
C ILE A 109 -3.82 19.29 -0.38
N THR A 110 -3.49 20.38 -1.08
CA THR A 110 -3.06 21.63 -0.44
C THR A 110 -4.13 22.15 0.51
N ALA A 111 -5.37 22.29 0.04
CA ALA A 111 -6.49 22.76 0.86
C ALA A 111 -6.78 21.84 2.06
N TRP A 112 -6.64 20.53 1.89
CA TRP A 112 -6.81 19.56 2.96
C TRP A 112 -5.75 19.71 4.05
N LEU A 113 -4.47 19.90 3.66
CA LEU A 113 -3.38 20.17 4.60
C LEU A 113 -3.62 21.46 5.39
N GLU A 114 -3.97 22.55 4.71
CA GLU A 114 -4.26 23.85 5.34
C GLU A 114 -5.44 23.74 6.32
N LYS A 115 -6.52 23.08 5.91
CA LYS A 115 -7.70 22.82 6.77
C LYS A 115 -7.34 22.01 8.02
N SER A 116 -6.37 21.13 7.93
CA SER A 116 -5.87 20.33 9.06
C SER A 116 -4.81 21.06 9.90
N GLY A 117 -4.56 22.33 9.63
CA GLY A 117 -3.57 23.16 10.35
C GLY A 117 -2.12 22.89 9.95
N GLN A 118 -1.90 22.27 8.79
CA GLN A 118 -0.56 21.96 8.30
C GLN A 118 -0.17 22.90 7.16
N THR A 119 1.12 23.21 7.03
CA THR A 119 1.62 24.02 5.92
C THR A 119 1.89 23.13 4.70
N ALA A 120 1.17 23.34 3.61
CA ALA A 120 1.34 22.57 2.38
C ALA A 120 2.69 22.87 1.70
N PRO A 121 3.38 21.85 1.16
CA PRO A 121 4.56 22.06 0.34
C PRO A 121 4.22 22.80 -0.96
N SER A 122 5.06 23.75 -1.36
CA SER A 122 4.88 24.53 -2.59
C SER A 122 5.38 23.84 -3.86
N THR A 123 6.05 22.68 -3.74
CA THR A 123 6.68 21.99 -4.87
C THR A 123 5.97 20.66 -5.18
N ARG A 124 6.01 20.26 -6.46
CA ARG A 124 5.54 18.92 -6.89
C ARG A 124 6.25 17.79 -6.15
N ALA A 125 7.56 17.93 -5.92
CA ALA A 125 8.35 16.97 -5.14
C ALA A 125 7.86 16.86 -3.69
N GLY A 126 7.57 17.98 -3.05
CA GLY A 126 7.02 18.03 -1.70
C GLY A 126 5.64 17.36 -1.60
N LEU A 127 4.72 17.67 -2.52
CA LEU A 127 3.39 17.01 -2.57
C LEU A 127 3.51 15.50 -2.82
N THR A 128 4.40 15.08 -3.73
CA THR A 128 4.67 13.65 -3.96
C THR A 128 5.20 12.97 -2.70
N ARG A 129 6.09 13.63 -1.97
CA ARG A 129 6.62 13.14 -0.71
C ARG A 129 5.52 12.98 0.35
N VAL A 130 4.64 13.96 0.48
CA VAL A 130 3.46 13.88 1.37
C VAL A 130 2.60 12.65 1.04
N ILE A 131 2.31 12.43 -0.24
CA ILE A 131 1.52 11.28 -0.68
C ILE A 131 2.20 9.97 -0.27
N PHE A 132 3.48 9.78 -0.56
CA PHE A 132 4.18 8.52 -0.29
C PHE A 132 4.34 8.25 1.20
N GLU A 133 4.72 9.25 2.00
CA GLU A 133 4.83 9.06 3.43
C GLU A 133 3.47 8.80 4.08
N SER A 134 2.42 9.46 3.61
CA SER A 134 1.05 9.21 4.10
C SER A 134 0.57 7.80 3.76
N LEU A 135 0.87 7.29 2.56
CA LEU A 135 0.56 5.91 2.18
C LEU A 135 1.31 4.91 3.07
N ALA A 136 2.62 5.08 3.26
CA ALA A 136 3.41 4.21 4.11
C ALA A 136 2.93 4.21 5.57
N LEU A 137 2.56 5.37 6.12
CA LEU A 137 1.97 5.52 7.45
C LEU A 137 0.58 4.87 7.55
N LYS A 138 -0.23 4.98 6.51
CA LYS A 138 -1.55 4.32 6.44
C LYS A 138 -1.39 2.80 6.44
N TYR A 139 -0.44 2.25 5.67
CA TYR A 139 -0.14 0.82 5.68
C TYR A 139 0.32 0.36 7.06
N ARG A 140 1.25 1.09 7.71
CA ARG A 140 1.66 0.81 9.08
C ARG A 140 0.47 0.80 10.05
N PHE A 141 -0.40 1.81 10.00
CA PHE A 141 -1.57 1.91 10.87
C PHE A 141 -2.47 0.69 10.75
N LEU A 142 -2.75 0.26 9.52
CA LEU A 142 -3.60 -0.90 9.26
C LEU A 142 -2.92 -2.22 9.65
N LEU A 143 -1.63 -2.38 9.38
CA LEU A 143 -0.85 -3.56 9.77
C LEU A 143 -0.82 -3.72 11.29
N ARG A 144 -0.69 -2.63 12.05
CA ARG A 144 -0.77 -2.68 13.51
C ARG A 144 -2.15 -3.15 14.00
N ARG A 145 -3.23 -2.62 13.43
CA ARG A 145 -4.59 -3.10 13.76
C ARG A 145 -4.80 -4.57 13.39
N MET A 146 -4.29 -5.01 12.26
CA MET A 146 -4.33 -6.44 11.88
C MET A 146 -3.58 -7.30 12.90
N LYS A 147 -2.42 -6.85 13.39
CA LYS A 147 -1.63 -7.56 14.39
C LYS A 147 -2.38 -7.75 15.71
N ASP A 148 -3.21 -6.78 16.12
CA ASP A 148 -4.01 -6.87 17.34
C ASP A 148 -5.07 -8.00 17.27
N TRP A 149 -5.49 -8.36 16.06
CA TRP A 149 -6.47 -9.44 15.84
C TRP A 149 -5.84 -10.79 15.51
N MET A 150 -4.54 -10.83 15.25
CA MET A 150 -3.84 -12.04 14.77
C MET A 150 -2.51 -12.21 15.51
N PRO A 151 -2.41 -13.13 16.49
CA PRO A 151 -1.20 -13.30 17.31
C PRO A 151 0.03 -13.70 16.48
N ASP A 152 -0.14 -14.58 15.48
CA ASP A 152 0.95 -15.03 14.61
C ASP A 152 1.12 -14.10 13.41
N PHE A 153 1.73 -12.94 13.64
CA PHE A 153 1.87 -11.92 12.60
C PHE A 153 3.21 -12.07 11.86
N PRO A 154 3.20 -12.21 10.52
CA PRO A 154 4.42 -12.34 9.74
C PRO A 154 5.34 -11.14 9.83
N ASP A 155 6.64 -11.35 9.68
CA ASP A 155 7.68 -10.31 9.64
C ASP A 155 7.94 -9.77 8.23
N THR A 156 7.26 -10.32 7.24
CA THR A 156 7.47 -10.01 5.82
C THR A 156 6.16 -9.59 5.15
N LEU A 157 6.21 -8.47 4.42
CA LEU A 157 5.14 -7.95 3.59
C LEU A 157 5.50 -8.13 2.11
N HIS A 158 4.66 -8.84 1.37
CA HIS A 158 4.79 -9.00 -0.08
C HIS A 158 4.08 -7.86 -0.81
N VAL A 159 4.83 -7.02 -1.51
CA VAL A 159 4.28 -5.94 -2.37
C VAL A 159 4.26 -6.43 -3.80
N VAL A 160 3.08 -6.47 -4.42
CA VAL A 160 2.88 -6.90 -5.80
C VAL A 160 2.11 -5.85 -6.60
N GLY A 161 2.02 -6.02 -7.91
CA GLY A 161 1.39 -5.04 -8.80
C GLY A 161 2.34 -3.93 -9.23
N GLY A 162 1.85 -2.95 -9.98
CA GLY A 162 2.67 -1.88 -10.55
C GLY A 162 3.49 -1.07 -9.54
N GLY A 163 2.95 -0.89 -8.32
CA GLY A 163 3.64 -0.20 -7.22
C GLY A 163 4.87 -0.93 -6.69
N SER A 164 5.04 -2.24 -6.97
CA SER A 164 6.26 -2.96 -6.61
C SER A 164 7.54 -2.39 -7.27
N ARG A 165 7.38 -1.66 -8.38
CA ARG A 165 8.48 -0.96 -9.06
C ARG A 165 8.90 0.34 -8.38
N ASN A 166 8.10 0.87 -7.45
CA ASN A 166 8.43 2.12 -6.75
C ASN A 166 9.32 1.84 -5.53
N ALA A 167 10.64 1.80 -5.76
CA ALA A 167 11.62 1.50 -4.72
C ALA A 167 11.55 2.48 -3.53
N LEU A 168 11.21 3.77 -3.78
CA LEU A 168 11.07 4.76 -2.72
C LEU A 168 9.91 4.44 -1.79
N LEU A 169 8.72 4.17 -2.34
CA LEU A 169 7.55 3.82 -1.53
C LEU A 169 7.74 2.48 -0.81
N ASN A 170 8.39 1.50 -1.45
CA ASN A 170 8.67 0.19 -0.85
C ASN A 170 9.64 0.33 0.34
N GLN A 171 10.70 1.16 0.23
CA GLN A 171 11.59 1.44 1.35
C GLN A 171 10.86 2.18 2.48
N MET A 172 10.07 3.22 2.16
CA MET A 172 9.25 3.92 3.16
C MET A 172 8.26 2.98 3.86
N THR A 173 7.70 2.03 3.11
CA THR A 173 6.78 1.02 3.68
C THR A 173 7.52 0.08 4.64
N ALA A 174 8.74 -0.35 4.30
CA ALA A 174 9.58 -1.15 5.19
C ALA A 174 9.95 -0.36 6.45
N ASP A 175 10.44 0.86 6.29
CA ASP A 175 10.84 1.74 7.40
C ASP A 175 9.65 2.06 8.33
N ALA A 176 8.49 2.41 7.74
CA ALA A 176 7.29 2.72 8.49
C ALA A 176 6.72 1.50 9.24
N SER A 177 6.61 0.36 8.59
CA SER A 177 5.98 -0.83 9.17
C SER A 177 6.88 -1.59 10.13
N GLY A 178 8.19 -1.48 9.96
CA GLY A 178 9.18 -2.33 10.63
C GLY A 178 9.25 -3.75 10.08
N LEU A 179 8.61 -4.01 8.93
CA LEU A 179 8.60 -5.30 8.27
C LEU A 179 9.58 -5.33 7.11
N ARG A 180 10.14 -6.51 6.83
CA ARG A 180 10.82 -6.75 5.55
C ARG A 180 9.81 -6.68 4.42
N VAL A 181 10.10 -5.93 3.36
CA VAL A 181 9.26 -5.82 2.17
C VAL A 181 9.91 -6.59 1.03
N LEU A 182 9.16 -7.51 0.42
CA LEU A 182 9.52 -8.21 -0.80
C LEU A 182 8.63 -7.70 -1.94
N ALA A 183 9.22 -7.01 -2.90
CA ALA A 183 8.51 -6.28 -3.95
C ALA A 183 8.66 -6.96 -5.33
N GLY A 184 7.55 -7.40 -5.88
CA GLY A 184 7.43 -8.09 -7.17
C GLY A 184 6.61 -9.37 -7.09
N PRO A 185 6.20 -9.89 -8.23
CA PRO A 185 6.26 -9.28 -9.56
C PRO A 185 5.19 -8.18 -9.77
N SER A 186 5.39 -7.32 -10.77
CA SER A 186 4.42 -6.26 -11.10
C SER A 186 3.13 -6.79 -11.69
N GLU A 187 3.18 -7.89 -12.43
CA GLU A 187 2.04 -8.52 -13.11
C GLU A 187 1.45 -9.70 -12.31
N ALA A 188 1.48 -9.62 -10.98
CA ALA A 188 1.08 -10.72 -10.10
C ALA A 188 -0.36 -11.22 -10.33
N THR A 189 -1.28 -10.36 -10.75
CA THR A 189 -2.67 -10.76 -11.05
C THR A 189 -2.73 -11.69 -12.27
N ALA A 190 -2.08 -11.32 -13.36
CA ALA A 190 -2.00 -12.15 -14.57
C ALA A 190 -1.30 -13.47 -14.28
N LEU A 191 -0.17 -13.41 -13.57
CA LEU A 191 0.58 -14.61 -13.15
C LEU A 191 -0.26 -15.53 -12.25
N GLY A 192 -1.05 -14.96 -11.35
CA GLY A 192 -1.96 -15.72 -10.49
C GLY A 192 -3.01 -16.49 -11.31
N ASN A 193 -3.56 -15.87 -12.36
CA ASN A 193 -4.48 -16.55 -13.28
C ASN A 193 -3.81 -17.69 -14.04
N VAL A 194 -2.58 -17.50 -14.53
CA VAL A 194 -1.81 -18.54 -15.21
C VAL A 194 -1.54 -19.72 -14.26
N VAL A 195 -1.04 -19.44 -13.04
CA VAL A 195 -0.78 -20.47 -12.01
C VAL A 195 -2.06 -21.26 -11.69
N ALA A 196 -3.20 -20.57 -11.52
CA ALA A 196 -4.47 -21.24 -11.25
C ALA A 196 -4.90 -22.20 -12.39
N GLN A 197 -4.70 -21.79 -13.63
CA GLN A 197 -4.98 -22.64 -14.80
C GLN A 197 -4.01 -23.83 -14.89
N MET A 198 -2.72 -23.64 -14.60
CA MET A 198 -1.73 -24.72 -14.58
C MET A 198 -2.07 -25.76 -13.50
N ILE A 199 -2.51 -25.31 -12.31
CA ILE A 199 -2.99 -26.22 -11.25
C ILE A 199 -4.25 -26.98 -11.73
N ALA A 200 -5.21 -26.29 -12.32
CA ALA A 200 -6.46 -26.91 -12.81
C ALA A 200 -6.20 -27.95 -13.89
N ARG A 201 -5.16 -27.78 -14.71
CA ARG A 201 -4.73 -28.74 -15.74
C ARG A 201 -3.87 -29.89 -15.21
N GLY A 202 -3.36 -29.78 -13.99
CA GLY A 202 -2.41 -30.75 -13.42
C GLY A 202 -0.95 -30.51 -13.83
N ASP A 203 -0.63 -29.38 -14.46
CA ASP A 203 0.74 -28.98 -14.80
C ASP A 203 1.54 -28.56 -13.53
N LEU A 204 0.84 -28.14 -12.49
CA LEU A 204 1.35 -27.87 -11.14
C LEU A 204 0.51 -28.61 -10.10
N ALA A 205 1.16 -29.18 -9.10
CA ALA A 205 0.49 -29.96 -8.07
C ALA A 205 -0.20 -29.10 -6.99
N SER A 206 0.25 -27.85 -6.80
CA SER A 206 -0.23 -27.01 -5.69
C SER A 206 0.03 -25.52 -5.90
N LEU A 207 -0.65 -24.69 -5.07
CA LEU A 207 -0.38 -23.27 -5.00
C LEU A 207 1.05 -22.97 -4.51
N ALA A 208 1.60 -23.81 -3.63
CA ALA A 208 2.98 -23.67 -3.14
C ALA A 208 4.00 -23.84 -4.27
N GLU A 209 3.80 -24.82 -5.15
CA GLU A 209 4.63 -25.01 -6.34
C GLU A 209 4.50 -23.83 -7.32
N GLY A 210 3.28 -23.34 -7.55
CA GLY A 210 3.06 -22.16 -8.37
C GLY A 210 3.74 -20.89 -7.82
N ARG A 211 3.75 -20.70 -6.50
CA ARG A 211 4.47 -19.62 -5.83
C ARG A 211 5.99 -19.76 -5.96
N ALA A 212 6.51 -20.98 -5.87
CA ALA A 212 7.92 -21.26 -6.11
C ALA A 212 8.30 -20.91 -7.55
N LEU A 213 7.51 -21.37 -8.52
CA LEU A 213 7.73 -21.07 -9.93
C LEU A 213 7.78 -19.55 -10.18
N VAL A 214 6.84 -18.78 -9.62
CA VAL A 214 6.84 -17.30 -9.75
C VAL A 214 8.10 -16.70 -9.12
N ARG A 215 8.49 -17.13 -7.91
CA ARG A 215 9.68 -16.65 -7.23
C ARG A 215 10.97 -16.90 -8.03
N ASP A 216 11.07 -18.06 -8.65
CA ASP A 216 12.26 -18.49 -9.39
C ASP A 216 12.30 -17.88 -10.81
N SER A 217 11.17 -17.35 -11.30
CA SER A 217 11.04 -16.77 -12.64
C SER A 217 11.14 -15.23 -12.70
N PHE A 218 11.01 -14.56 -11.56
CA PHE A 218 10.97 -13.08 -11.53
C PHE A 218 11.91 -12.54 -10.47
N GLU A 219 12.50 -11.37 -10.78
CA GLU A 219 13.28 -10.62 -9.81
C GLU A 219 12.37 -10.04 -8.72
N ILE A 220 12.73 -10.28 -7.46
CA ILE A 220 12.02 -9.76 -6.28
C ILE A 220 12.96 -8.81 -5.55
N GLY A 221 12.58 -7.53 -5.52
CA GLY A 221 13.30 -6.52 -4.75
C GLY A 221 13.12 -6.73 -3.25
N GLU A 222 14.17 -6.55 -2.47
CA GLU A 222 14.13 -6.66 -1.02
C GLU A 222 14.44 -5.31 -0.36
N PHE A 223 13.59 -4.91 0.60
CA PHE A 223 13.74 -3.69 1.38
C PHE A 223 13.63 -4.04 2.86
N THR A 224 14.69 -3.76 3.60
CA THR A 224 14.74 -3.93 5.05
C THR A 224 14.55 -2.60 5.75
N PRO A 225 13.91 -2.56 6.94
CA PRO A 225 13.78 -1.35 7.74
C PRO A 225 15.15 -0.75 8.11
N ARG A 226 15.31 0.57 7.92
CA ARG A 226 16.56 1.29 8.16
C ARG A 226 16.44 2.38 9.22
N ASP A 227 15.26 3.03 9.29
CA ASP A 227 15.03 4.21 10.16
C ASP A 227 13.65 4.14 10.83
N THR A 228 13.44 3.12 11.64
CA THR A 228 12.16 2.92 12.33
C THR A 228 11.87 3.99 13.37
N ALA A 229 12.89 4.58 14.02
CA ALA A 229 12.70 5.59 15.05
C ALA A 229 12.09 6.89 14.51
N THR A 230 12.57 7.39 13.37
CA THR A 230 11.96 8.55 12.70
C THR A 230 10.52 8.26 12.28
N TRP A 231 10.25 7.05 11.79
CA TRP A 231 8.90 6.64 11.39
C TRP A 231 7.97 6.41 12.59
N ASP A 232 8.48 6.07 13.78
CA ASP A 232 7.69 6.00 14.99
C ASP A 232 7.13 7.39 15.36
N ALA A 233 7.97 8.42 15.35
CA ALA A 233 7.53 9.79 15.61
C ALA A 233 6.51 10.30 14.57
N LYS A 234 6.74 10.01 13.28
CA LYS A 234 5.78 10.35 12.21
C LYS A 234 4.45 9.62 12.39
N ALA A 235 4.48 8.35 12.78
CA ALA A 235 3.27 7.55 13.00
C ALA A 235 2.42 8.08 14.15
N GLU A 236 3.02 8.58 15.23
CA GLU A 236 2.27 9.22 16.30
C GLU A 236 1.53 10.48 15.83
N LYS A 237 2.19 11.32 15.01
CA LYS A 237 1.56 12.50 14.40
C LYS A 237 0.41 12.07 13.47
N PHE A 238 0.63 11.04 12.66
CA PHE A 238 -0.37 10.53 11.73
C PHE A 238 -1.60 9.97 12.46
N VAL A 239 -1.42 9.22 13.55
CA VAL A 239 -2.54 8.71 14.36
C VAL A 239 -3.35 9.85 14.98
N ARG A 240 -2.68 10.89 15.51
CA ARG A 240 -3.37 12.09 16.03
C ARG A 240 -4.16 12.80 14.93
N LEU A 241 -3.61 12.88 13.71
CA LEU A 241 -4.29 13.46 12.54
C LEU A 241 -5.58 12.69 12.21
N LEU A 242 -5.50 11.35 12.17
CA LEU A 242 -6.67 10.50 11.92
C LEU A 242 -7.75 10.66 13.01
N SER A 243 -7.36 10.76 14.28
CA SER A 243 -8.30 10.91 15.40
C SER A 243 -9.02 12.25 15.38
N ASN A 244 -8.38 13.30 14.87
CA ASN A 244 -8.96 14.64 14.76
C ASN A 244 -9.87 14.81 13.51
N ASN A 245 -9.89 13.84 12.60
CA ASN A 245 -10.71 13.82 11.40
C ASN A 245 -11.62 12.56 11.37
N PRO A 246 -12.59 12.44 12.28
CA PRO A 246 -13.39 11.23 12.44
C PRO A 246 -14.31 10.90 11.25
N SER A 247 -14.48 11.80 10.29
CA SER A 247 -15.32 11.60 9.10
C SER A 247 -14.92 10.40 8.24
N VAL A 248 -13.73 9.85 8.43
CA VAL A 248 -13.19 8.70 7.66
C VAL A 248 -13.59 7.36 8.29
N TYR A 249 -14.00 7.35 9.55
CA TYR A 249 -14.35 6.11 10.28
C TYR A 249 -15.85 6.00 10.61
N SER A 250 -16.64 7.04 10.36
CA SER A 250 -18.05 7.14 10.70
C SER A 250 -19.02 7.04 9.51
N SER A 251 -18.54 6.66 8.34
CA SER A 251 -19.41 6.44 7.15
C SER A 251 -19.29 5.04 6.58
#